data_a3bd8a356a19f5736ed0ec63347a2687
#
_entry.id   a3bd8a356a19f5736ed0ec63347a2687
#
_cell.length_a   1.000
_cell.length_b   1.000
_cell.length_c   1.000
_cell.angle_alpha   90.00
_cell.angle_beta   90.00
_cell.angle_gamma   90.00
#
_symmetry.space_group_name_H-M   'P 1'
#
loop_
_entity.id
_entity.type
_entity.pdbx_description
1 polymer ?
#
loop_
_entity_poly.entity_id
_entity_poly.type
_entity_poly.pdbx_seq_one_letter_code
_entity_poly.pdbx_strand_id
1 'polypeptide(L)'
;ALDAVPTTGGMVVIPAGTWMFGSKDQMTSTTEVLSIKSKTVLHLCAGATLKLVEYGKAPNNKTLFIGCKNKNQSDIVIEGEGETSIIDGQGTRWWKARDNKETFNPGAMIRFEKGSRFLIRNLKVQNSPGVNITLSNSNGANNGTVHDVTIYNPSSETKTEQPSHNTDGISIWGHHMNIYNCNISTGDDNVVCDDNAQYIHVWNCDFGTGHGASIGSFTKNIKHVWFDNITMNGTTAGIRMKTGINSGGTLRGGGEEDWKFTNFTMTK
;
A
#
# COMPACT_ATOMS: atom_id res chain seq x y z
N ALA A 1 -3.33 -21.49 -7.99
CA ALA A 1 -4.30 -21.48 -6.90
C ALA A 1 -5.33 -20.36 -7.08
N LEU A 2 -4.93 -19.08 -7.16
CA LEU A 2 -5.89 -17.97 -7.31
C LEU A 2 -6.78 -18.09 -8.56
N ASP A 3 -6.24 -18.58 -9.67
CA ASP A 3 -7.01 -18.79 -10.90
C ASP A 3 -8.04 -19.91 -10.77
N ALA A 4 -7.82 -20.83 -9.86
CA ALA A 4 -8.72 -21.97 -9.60
C ALA A 4 -9.90 -21.61 -8.67
N VAL A 5 -9.92 -20.41 -8.09
CA VAL A 5 -11.05 -19.98 -7.24
C VAL A 5 -12.31 -19.89 -8.10
N PRO A 6 -13.39 -20.59 -7.74
CA PRO A 6 -14.64 -20.56 -8.50
C PRO A 6 -15.36 -19.21 -8.36
N THR A 7 -16.32 -18.95 -9.21
CA THR A 7 -17.13 -17.70 -9.17
C THR A 7 -17.99 -17.58 -7.91
N THR A 8 -18.26 -18.69 -7.24
CA THR A 8 -18.95 -18.73 -5.94
C THR A 8 -18.10 -18.21 -4.81
N GLY A 9 -16.78 -18.13 -5.03
CA GLY A 9 -15.79 -17.71 -4.04
C GLY A 9 -15.00 -18.86 -3.45
N GLY A 10 -13.97 -18.54 -2.68
CA GLY A 10 -13.14 -19.53 -2.02
C GLY A 10 -11.96 -18.92 -1.29
N MET A 11 -11.25 -19.79 -0.55
CA MET A 11 -10.05 -19.42 0.17
C MET A 11 -8.82 -20.04 -0.48
N VAL A 12 -7.78 -19.24 -0.65
CA VAL A 12 -6.44 -19.70 -1.00
C VAL A 12 -5.57 -19.54 0.25
N VAL A 13 -5.08 -20.64 0.76
CA VAL A 13 -4.24 -20.68 1.96
C VAL A 13 -2.78 -20.77 1.55
N ILE A 14 -1.96 -19.89 2.11
CA ILE A 14 -0.51 -19.91 2.02
C ILE A 14 0.04 -20.50 3.34
N PRO A 15 0.50 -21.73 3.36
CA PRO A 15 0.99 -22.36 4.59
C PRO A 15 2.34 -21.76 5.01
N ALA A 16 2.77 -22.05 6.23
CA ALA A 16 4.08 -21.65 6.75
C ALA A 16 5.20 -21.99 5.75
N GLY A 17 6.20 -21.13 5.66
CA GLY A 17 7.31 -21.24 4.70
C GLY A 17 7.42 -20.01 3.79
N THR A 18 8.41 -20.03 2.89
CA THR A 18 8.67 -18.93 1.96
C THR A 18 8.21 -19.29 0.55
N TRP A 19 7.31 -18.46 0.01
CA TRP A 19 6.67 -18.65 -1.27
C TRP A 19 6.99 -17.48 -2.21
N MET A 20 7.81 -17.74 -3.24
CA MET A 20 8.23 -16.70 -4.18
C MET A 20 7.15 -16.43 -5.23
N PHE A 21 6.95 -15.16 -5.60
CA PHE A 21 6.05 -14.77 -6.67
C PHE A 21 6.67 -13.68 -7.56
N GLY A 22 6.17 -13.57 -8.77
CA GLY A 22 6.52 -12.49 -9.68
C GLY A 22 7.70 -12.75 -10.61
N SER A 23 8.17 -13.99 -10.76
CA SER A 23 9.19 -14.33 -11.74
C SER A 23 8.67 -14.25 -13.18
N LYS A 24 9.59 -14.12 -14.15
CA LYS A 24 9.27 -14.14 -15.58
C LYS A 24 8.52 -15.41 -16.01
N ASP A 25 8.83 -16.53 -15.36
CA ASP A 25 8.23 -17.84 -15.68
C ASP A 25 6.79 -17.98 -15.12
N GLN A 26 6.45 -17.18 -14.11
CA GLN A 26 5.12 -17.17 -13.50
C GLN A 26 4.17 -16.21 -14.18
N MET A 27 4.66 -15.37 -15.09
CA MET A 27 3.91 -14.26 -15.65
C MET A 27 3.88 -14.32 -17.17
N THR A 28 2.68 -14.32 -17.69
CA THR A 28 2.41 -14.16 -19.12
C THR A 28 2.28 -12.69 -19.54
N SER A 29 2.20 -11.77 -18.58
CA SER A 29 2.01 -10.34 -18.81
C SER A 29 2.92 -9.51 -17.90
N THR A 30 3.43 -8.40 -18.42
CA THR A 30 4.24 -7.43 -17.66
C THR A 30 3.40 -6.51 -16.77
N THR A 31 2.08 -6.65 -16.76
CA THR A 31 1.14 -5.75 -16.09
C THR A 31 0.41 -6.37 -14.90
N GLU A 32 0.43 -7.69 -14.79
CA GLU A 32 -0.31 -8.43 -13.76
C GLU A 32 0.64 -9.31 -12.94
N VAL A 33 0.26 -9.85 -12.01
CA VAL A 33 0.44 -10.07 -10.68
C VAL A 33 -0.35 -11.24 -10.19
N LEU A 34 -0.39 -11.41 -8.91
CA LEU A 34 -1.33 -12.30 -8.25
C LEU A 34 -2.72 -11.65 -8.27
N SER A 35 -3.43 -11.83 -9.37
CA SER A 35 -4.81 -11.32 -9.52
C SER A 35 -5.76 -12.04 -8.59
N ILE A 36 -6.48 -11.28 -7.76
CA ILE A 36 -7.49 -11.81 -6.87
C ILE A 36 -8.86 -11.56 -7.50
N LYS A 37 -9.69 -12.59 -7.53
CA LYS A 37 -11.08 -12.54 -8.00
C LYS A 37 -12.04 -12.13 -6.89
N SER A 38 -13.24 -11.76 -7.27
CA SER A 38 -14.33 -11.51 -6.31
C SER A 38 -14.56 -12.72 -5.39
N LYS A 39 -14.97 -12.45 -4.16
CA LYS A 39 -15.29 -13.46 -3.14
C LYS A 39 -14.11 -14.38 -2.78
N THR A 40 -12.89 -13.86 -2.90
CA THR A 40 -11.68 -14.61 -2.58
C THR A 40 -11.09 -14.16 -1.24
N VAL A 41 -10.74 -15.13 -0.42
CA VAL A 41 -9.89 -14.95 0.75
C VAL A 41 -8.49 -15.44 0.40
N LEU A 42 -7.48 -14.58 0.48
CA LEU A 42 -6.06 -14.94 0.50
C LEU A 42 -5.61 -14.96 1.94
N HIS A 43 -5.40 -16.14 2.50
CA HIS A 43 -5.03 -16.35 3.90
C HIS A 43 -3.58 -16.78 4.03
N LEU A 44 -2.80 -16.04 4.79
CA LEU A 44 -1.41 -16.37 5.12
C LEU A 44 -1.36 -16.94 6.54
N CYS A 45 -1.02 -18.21 6.67
CA CYS A 45 -0.81 -18.82 7.98
C CYS A 45 0.36 -18.17 8.73
N ALA A 46 0.40 -18.33 10.05
CA ALA A 46 1.54 -17.93 10.85
C ALA A 46 2.83 -18.58 10.30
N GLY A 47 3.90 -17.80 10.16
CA GLY A 47 5.16 -18.24 9.56
C GLY A 47 5.16 -18.32 8.02
N ALA A 48 4.07 -17.91 7.35
CA ALA A 48 4.05 -17.80 5.90
C ALA A 48 4.71 -16.49 5.45
N THR A 49 5.62 -16.56 4.49
CA THR A 49 6.20 -15.41 3.82
C THR A 49 5.91 -15.49 2.33
N LEU A 50 5.05 -14.61 1.83
CA LEU A 50 4.83 -14.43 0.41
C LEU A 50 5.83 -13.38 -0.09
N LYS A 51 6.80 -13.81 -0.89
CA LYS A 51 8.00 -13.04 -1.20
C LYS A 51 8.10 -12.69 -2.67
N LEU A 52 8.24 -11.39 -2.98
CA LEU A 52 8.49 -10.92 -4.34
C LEU A 52 9.87 -11.39 -4.80
N VAL A 53 10.02 -11.71 -6.07
CA VAL A 53 11.33 -12.01 -6.65
C VAL A 53 12.29 -10.82 -6.58
N GLU A 54 13.57 -11.11 -6.55
CA GLU A 54 14.63 -10.11 -6.53
C GLU A 54 14.60 -9.19 -7.76
N TYR A 55 15.17 -8.01 -7.60
CA TYR A 55 15.45 -7.12 -8.74
C TYR A 55 16.21 -7.88 -9.84
N GLY A 56 15.79 -7.70 -11.08
CA GLY A 56 16.33 -8.40 -12.24
C GLY A 56 15.64 -9.72 -12.59
N LYS A 57 14.85 -10.30 -11.67
CA LYS A 57 14.08 -11.53 -11.90
C LYS A 57 12.65 -11.27 -12.33
N ALA A 58 12.11 -10.09 -12.02
CA ALA A 58 10.80 -9.66 -12.48
C ALA A 58 10.82 -9.25 -13.97
N PRO A 59 9.73 -9.41 -14.73
CA PRO A 59 9.64 -8.94 -16.10
C PRO A 59 9.90 -7.44 -16.19
N ASN A 60 10.87 -7.04 -17.05
CA ASN A 60 11.22 -5.62 -17.25
C ASN A 60 11.50 -4.83 -15.96
N ASN A 61 11.97 -5.51 -14.92
CA ASN A 61 12.15 -4.93 -13.58
C ASN A 61 10.93 -4.15 -13.10
N LYS A 62 9.76 -4.66 -13.38
CA LYS A 62 8.50 -4.17 -12.79
C LYS A 62 8.17 -4.97 -11.56
N THR A 63 7.81 -4.30 -10.51
CA THR A 63 7.20 -4.96 -9.37
C THR A 63 5.76 -5.29 -9.67
N LEU A 64 5.32 -6.31 -9.03
CA LEU A 64 4.00 -6.87 -9.18
C LEU A 64 3.25 -6.67 -7.88
N PHE A 65 1.99 -6.57 -7.99
CA PHE A 65 1.10 -6.38 -6.85
C PHE A 65 0.16 -7.57 -6.66
N ILE A 66 -0.30 -7.73 -5.46
CA ILE A 66 -1.36 -8.66 -5.10
C ILE A 66 -2.65 -7.85 -5.10
N GLY A 67 -3.65 -8.26 -5.81
CA GLY A 67 -4.93 -7.55 -5.81
C GLY A 67 -5.66 -7.58 -7.14
N CYS A 68 -6.39 -6.51 -7.44
CA CYS A 68 -7.11 -6.35 -8.71
C CYS A 68 -6.79 -5.00 -9.37
N LYS A 69 -6.49 -5.03 -10.65
CA LYS A 69 -6.21 -3.84 -11.46
C LYS A 69 -7.21 -3.62 -12.59
N ASN A 70 -7.39 -4.60 -13.43
CA ASN A 70 -8.08 -4.42 -14.70
C ASN A 70 -9.55 -4.88 -14.72
N LYS A 71 -10.01 -5.49 -13.63
CA LYS A 71 -11.40 -6.00 -13.52
C LYS A 71 -12.05 -5.52 -12.25
N ASN A 72 -13.31 -5.17 -12.32
CA ASN A 72 -14.10 -4.90 -11.13
C ASN A 72 -14.23 -6.18 -10.31
N GLN A 73 -13.65 -6.18 -9.12
CA GLN A 73 -13.70 -7.29 -8.18
C GLN A 73 -14.26 -6.81 -6.84
N SER A 74 -14.88 -7.68 -6.09
CA SER A 74 -15.49 -7.33 -4.82
C SER A 74 -15.47 -8.47 -3.82
N ASP A 75 -15.68 -8.13 -2.56
CA ASP A 75 -15.74 -9.10 -1.48
C ASP A 75 -14.41 -9.87 -1.35
N ILE A 76 -13.30 -9.12 -1.28
CA ILE A 76 -11.95 -9.66 -1.24
C ILE A 76 -11.39 -9.52 0.16
N VAL A 77 -10.77 -10.57 0.65
CA VAL A 77 -10.03 -10.53 1.91
C VAL A 77 -8.57 -10.94 1.66
N ILE A 78 -7.63 -10.15 2.15
CA ILE A 78 -6.23 -10.52 2.30
C ILE A 78 -5.94 -10.49 3.79
N GLU A 79 -5.63 -11.63 4.38
CA GLU A 79 -5.45 -11.73 5.83
C GLU A 79 -4.30 -12.64 6.23
N GLY A 80 -3.82 -12.43 7.42
CA GLY A 80 -2.84 -13.30 8.05
C GLY A 80 -3.24 -13.66 9.48
N GLU A 81 -2.33 -14.30 10.18
CA GLU A 81 -2.43 -14.70 11.59
C GLU A 81 -1.51 -13.84 12.49
N GLY A 82 -1.17 -12.62 12.06
CA GLY A 82 -0.35 -11.64 12.79
C GLY A 82 1.01 -11.34 12.14
N GLU A 83 1.95 -10.85 12.94
CA GLU A 83 3.27 -10.35 12.51
C GLU A 83 4.15 -11.37 11.76
N THR A 84 3.89 -12.64 11.88
CA THR A 84 4.63 -13.71 11.20
C THR A 84 4.00 -14.11 9.86
N SER A 85 2.85 -13.54 9.50
CA SER A 85 2.24 -13.65 8.19
C SER A 85 2.71 -12.49 7.33
N ILE A 86 3.69 -12.72 6.46
CA ILE A 86 4.51 -11.68 5.85
C ILE A 86 4.31 -11.61 4.34
N ILE A 87 4.20 -10.39 3.82
CA ILE A 87 4.36 -10.06 2.41
C ILE A 87 5.64 -9.23 2.29
N ASP A 88 6.69 -9.77 1.66
CA ASP A 88 8.02 -9.18 1.59
C ASP A 88 8.40 -8.83 0.15
N GLY A 89 8.69 -7.56 -0.08
CA GLY A 89 9.04 -7.03 -1.39
C GLY A 89 10.52 -7.13 -1.77
N GLN A 90 11.40 -7.57 -0.87
CA GLN A 90 12.85 -7.61 -1.10
C GLN A 90 13.45 -6.28 -1.61
N GLY A 91 12.99 -5.15 -1.06
CA GLY A 91 13.19 -3.81 -1.61
C GLY A 91 14.62 -3.32 -1.74
N THR A 92 15.56 -3.78 -0.91
CA THR A 92 16.92 -3.21 -0.81
C THR A 92 17.62 -3.06 -2.17
N ARG A 93 17.60 -4.08 -3.01
CA ARG A 93 18.24 -4.01 -4.34
C ARG A 93 17.42 -3.13 -5.31
N TRP A 94 16.11 -3.08 -5.14
CA TRP A 94 15.22 -2.21 -5.91
C TRP A 94 15.51 -0.73 -5.61
N TRP A 95 15.64 -0.34 -4.33
CA TRP A 95 15.95 1.03 -3.93
C TRP A 95 17.33 1.44 -4.44
N LYS A 96 18.33 0.56 -4.34
CA LYS A 96 19.66 0.79 -4.91
C LYS A 96 19.61 1.00 -6.42
N ALA A 97 18.79 0.23 -7.14
CA ALA A 97 18.60 0.39 -8.58
C ALA A 97 18.03 1.77 -8.92
N ARG A 98 17.05 2.23 -8.16
CA ARG A 98 16.50 3.58 -8.30
C ARG A 98 17.57 4.64 -8.12
N ASP A 99 18.34 4.57 -7.04
CA ASP A 99 19.38 5.56 -6.75
C ASP A 99 20.48 5.57 -7.83
N ASN A 100 20.79 4.41 -8.37
CA ASN A 100 21.71 4.25 -9.50
C ASN A 100 21.09 4.63 -10.86
N LYS A 101 19.81 5.05 -10.91
CA LYS A 101 19.09 5.35 -12.16
C LYS A 101 19.01 4.16 -13.13
N GLU A 102 19.02 2.96 -12.60
CA GLU A 102 18.77 1.74 -13.38
C GLU A 102 17.28 1.64 -13.74
N THR A 103 16.92 0.69 -14.62
CA THR A 103 15.50 0.45 -14.93
C THR A 103 14.73 0.11 -13.67
N PHE A 104 13.88 1.02 -13.25
CA PHE A 104 13.13 0.94 -12.01
C PHE A 104 11.67 1.34 -12.27
N ASN A 105 10.76 0.41 -12.12
CA ASN A 105 9.34 0.64 -12.33
C ASN A 105 8.52 -0.12 -11.27
N PRO A 106 8.56 0.32 -10.01
CA PRO A 106 7.87 -0.33 -8.93
C PRO A 106 6.36 -0.11 -9.02
N GLY A 107 5.60 -1.17 -8.74
CA GLY A 107 4.20 -1.07 -8.36
C GLY A 107 4.03 -1.10 -6.85
N ALA A 108 2.82 -1.17 -6.37
CA ALA A 108 2.54 -1.42 -4.97
C ALA A 108 2.62 -2.92 -4.64
N MET A 109 2.85 -3.26 -3.37
CA MET A 109 2.80 -4.68 -2.94
C MET A 109 1.37 -5.21 -2.93
N ILE A 110 0.42 -4.40 -2.47
CA ILE A 110 -1.02 -4.70 -2.56
C ILE A 110 -1.68 -3.55 -3.31
N ARG A 111 -2.51 -3.85 -4.31
CA ARG A 111 -3.17 -2.83 -5.11
C ARG A 111 -4.60 -3.18 -5.45
N PHE A 112 -5.52 -2.34 -5.00
CA PHE A 112 -6.92 -2.37 -5.43
C PHE A 112 -7.19 -1.14 -6.30
N GLU A 113 -7.24 -1.33 -7.62
CA GLU A 113 -7.51 -0.25 -8.57
C GLU A 113 -8.96 -0.26 -9.06
N LYS A 114 -9.56 -1.45 -9.08
CA LYS A 114 -10.97 -1.68 -9.41
C LYS A 114 -11.63 -2.63 -8.42
N GLY A 115 -11.26 -2.47 -7.13
CA GLY A 115 -11.79 -3.29 -6.05
C GLY A 115 -12.88 -2.57 -5.25
N SER A 116 -13.81 -3.33 -4.73
CA SER A 116 -14.79 -2.82 -3.77
C SER A 116 -15.09 -3.85 -2.69
N ARG A 117 -15.49 -3.38 -1.51
CA ARG A 117 -15.75 -4.23 -0.34
C ARG A 117 -14.60 -5.20 -0.09
N PHE A 118 -13.45 -4.64 0.26
CA PHE A 118 -12.24 -5.42 0.56
C PHE A 118 -11.81 -5.24 2.01
N LEU A 119 -11.09 -6.24 2.50
CA LEU A 119 -10.52 -6.27 3.83
C LEU A 119 -9.06 -6.72 3.76
N ILE A 120 -8.16 -5.95 4.38
CA ILE A 120 -6.76 -6.33 4.59
C ILE A 120 -6.51 -6.31 6.10
N ARG A 121 -6.04 -7.42 6.68
CA ARG A 121 -5.86 -7.49 8.13
C ARG A 121 -4.84 -8.51 8.62
N ASN A 122 -4.40 -8.31 9.87
CA ASN A 122 -3.61 -9.27 10.66
C ASN A 122 -2.36 -9.79 9.94
N LEU A 123 -1.63 -8.93 9.25
CA LEU A 123 -0.42 -9.31 8.51
C LEU A 123 0.64 -8.21 8.53
N LYS A 124 1.83 -8.57 8.09
CA LYS A 124 2.92 -7.64 7.90
C LYS A 124 3.26 -7.48 6.42
N VAL A 125 3.39 -6.22 5.96
CA VAL A 125 3.96 -5.87 4.65
C VAL A 125 5.31 -5.22 4.89
N GLN A 126 6.36 -5.72 4.26
CA GLN A 126 7.69 -5.17 4.48
C GLN A 126 8.53 -5.09 3.21
N ASN A 127 9.53 -4.21 3.26
CA ASN A 127 10.54 -4.08 2.20
C ASN A 127 9.94 -3.89 0.81
N SER A 128 8.87 -3.11 0.71
CA SER A 128 8.25 -2.83 -0.59
C SER A 128 9.22 -2.07 -1.50
N PRO A 129 9.38 -2.45 -2.75
CA PRO A 129 10.15 -1.68 -3.72
C PRO A 129 9.64 -0.26 -3.97
N GLY A 130 8.35 -0.04 -3.83
CA GLY A 130 7.66 1.24 -3.93
C GLY A 130 6.55 1.32 -2.90
N VAL A 131 5.38 1.86 -3.24
CA VAL A 131 4.23 1.95 -2.32
C VAL A 131 3.86 0.57 -1.75
N ASN A 132 3.53 0.50 -0.47
CA ASN A 132 3.14 -0.76 0.16
C ASN A 132 1.70 -1.14 -0.23
N ILE A 133 0.73 -0.29 0.06
CA ILE A 133 -0.68 -0.55 -0.24
C ILE A 133 -1.25 0.63 -1.03
N THR A 134 -1.79 0.38 -2.21
CA THR A 134 -2.49 1.38 -3.02
C THR A 134 -3.96 1.03 -3.14
N LEU A 135 -4.80 1.96 -2.73
CA LEU A 135 -6.25 1.89 -2.82
C LEU A 135 -6.70 2.93 -3.85
N SER A 136 -6.61 2.57 -5.13
CA SER A 136 -6.78 3.50 -6.24
C SER A 136 -8.22 3.56 -6.71
N ASN A 137 -8.61 4.72 -7.23
CA ASN A 137 -9.97 4.99 -7.62
C ASN A 137 -10.24 4.88 -9.12
N SER A 138 -9.26 4.62 -9.95
CA SER A 138 -9.48 4.75 -11.40
C SER A 138 -10.74 4.03 -11.94
N ASN A 139 -11.48 3.33 -11.09
CA ASN A 139 -12.89 2.88 -11.22
C ASN A 139 -13.34 2.15 -9.94
N GLY A 140 -13.05 2.74 -8.77
CA GLY A 140 -13.74 2.36 -7.57
C GLY A 140 -13.09 1.31 -6.68
N ALA A 141 -11.89 1.56 -6.15
CA ALA A 141 -11.51 0.94 -4.89
C ALA A 141 -12.33 1.60 -3.77
N ASN A 142 -13.51 1.06 -3.48
CA ASN A 142 -14.52 1.65 -2.60
C ASN A 142 -14.93 0.69 -1.49
N ASN A 143 -15.30 1.25 -0.34
CA ASN A 143 -15.76 0.48 0.82
C ASN A 143 -14.70 -0.55 1.26
N GLY A 144 -13.53 -0.06 1.61
CA GLY A 144 -12.40 -0.88 2.04
C GLY A 144 -12.05 -0.70 3.50
N THR A 145 -11.48 -1.74 4.09
CA THR A 145 -10.95 -1.68 5.45
C THR A 145 -9.54 -2.27 5.49
N VAL A 146 -8.64 -1.57 6.17
CA VAL A 146 -7.30 -2.04 6.50
C VAL A 146 -7.12 -1.92 8.00
N HIS A 147 -6.86 -3.03 8.70
CA HIS A 147 -6.65 -2.97 10.14
C HIS A 147 -5.72 -4.05 10.67
N ASP A 148 -5.12 -3.77 11.82
CA ASP A 148 -4.15 -4.67 12.46
C ASP A 148 -3.05 -5.10 11.47
N VAL A 149 -2.53 -4.12 10.71
CA VAL A 149 -1.48 -4.32 9.71
C VAL A 149 -0.22 -3.59 10.15
N THR A 150 0.90 -4.30 10.12
CA THR A 150 2.22 -3.70 10.25
C THR A 150 2.83 -3.46 8.88
N ILE A 151 3.28 -2.23 8.62
CA ILE A 151 4.03 -1.87 7.42
C ILE A 151 5.43 -1.43 7.84
N TYR A 152 6.46 -2.03 7.25
CA TYR A 152 7.83 -1.66 7.54
C TYR A 152 8.71 -1.52 6.30
N ASN A 153 9.27 -0.34 6.14
CA ASN A 153 10.40 -0.06 5.24
C ASN A 153 11.40 0.84 5.98
N PRO A 154 12.70 0.75 5.68
CA PRO A 154 13.69 1.67 6.21
C PRO A 154 13.35 3.13 5.91
N SER A 155 13.71 4.04 6.80
CA SER A 155 13.55 5.48 6.57
C SER A 155 14.30 5.95 5.33
N SER A 156 13.77 6.96 4.64
CA SER A 156 14.51 7.67 3.59
C SER A 156 15.70 8.48 4.13
N GLU A 157 15.69 8.79 5.40
CA GLU A 157 16.74 9.55 6.09
C GLU A 157 17.81 8.66 6.73
N THR A 158 17.70 7.34 6.61
CA THR A 158 18.67 6.42 7.21
C THR A 158 20.04 6.52 6.56
N LYS A 159 21.08 6.36 7.37
CA LYS A 159 22.48 6.31 6.92
C LYS A 159 23.09 4.92 7.09
N THR A 160 22.40 4.02 7.75
CA THR A 160 22.86 2.67 8.10
C THR A 160 22.32 1.58 7.19
N GLU A 161 21.22 1.88 6.51
CA GLU A 161 20.56 0.96 5.57
C GLU A 161 20.38 1.65 4.22
N GLN A 162 20.01 0.91 3.19
CA GLN A 162 19.64 1.49 1.91
C GLN A 162 18.32 2.28 2.07
N PRO A 163 18.30 3.60 1.82
CA PRO A 163 17.10 4.41 1.95
C PRO A 163 15.96 3.94 1.04
N SER A 164 14.76 3.91 1.57
CA SER A 164 13.59 3.39 0.84
C SER A 164 12.65 4.50 0.38
N HIS A 165 13.12 5.52 -0.32
CA HIS A 165 12.26 6.60 -0.82
C HIS A 165 11.07 6.08 -1.64
N ASN A 166 9.95 6.79 -1.61
CA ASN A 166 8.71 6.45 -2.31
C ASN A 166 8.10 5.11 -1.89
N THR A 167 8.30 4.73 -0.64
CA THR A 167 7.68 3.55 -0.04
C THR A 167 6.51 3.93 0.86
N ASP A 168 5.60 4.74 0.33
CA ASP A 168 4.40 5.14 1.06
C ASP A 168 3.73 3.92 1.70
N GLY A 169 3.21 4.08 2.90
CA GLY A 169 2.52 3.01 3.61
C GLY A 169 1.21 2.67 2.94
N ILE A 170 0.23 3.57 3.03
CA ILE A 170 -1.08 3.41 2.40
C ILE A 170 -1.39 4.66 1.58
N SER A 171 -1.49 4.51 0.27
CA SER A 171 -1.85 5.57 -0.67
C SER A 171 -3.30 5.38 -1.12
N ILE A 172 -4.14 6.40 -0.86
CA ILE A 172 -5.60 6.34 -1.01
C ILE A 172 -6.05 7.26 -2.13
N TRP A 173 -6.72 6.69 -3.11
CA TRP A 173 -7.31 7.37 -4.28
C TRP A 173 -8.78 7.01 -4.46
N GLY A 174 -9.41 6.43 -3.45
CA GLY A 174 -10.76 5.87 -3.51
C GLY A 174 -11.66 6.38 -2.41
N HIS A 175 -12.84 5.79 -2.27
CA HIS A 175 -13.90 6.25 -1.42
C HIS A 175 -14.25 5.28 -0.30
N HIS A 176 -14.69 5.82 0.86
CA HIS A 176 -15.20 5.04 1.99
C HIS A 176 -14.19 4.02 2.52
N MET A 177 -13.03 4.53 2.96
CA MET A 177 -11.95 3.70 3.50
C MET A 177 -11.84 3.87 5.00
N ASN A 178 -11.68 2.76 5.69
CA ASN A 178 -11.40 2.69 7.12
C ASN A 178 -10.01 2.08 7.33
N ILE A 179 -9.15 2.79 8.06
CA ILE A 179 -7.80 2.34 8.36
C ILE A 179 -7.58 2.51 9.86
N TYR A 180 -7.30 1.43 10.58
CA TYR A 180 -7.13 1.53 12.02
C TYR A 180 -6.24 0.43 12.62
N ASN A 181 -5.74 0.70 13.82
CA ASN A 181 -4.86 -0.20 14.55
C ASN A 181 -3.65 -0.64 13.71
N CYS A 182 -3.09 0.25 12.90
CA CYS A 182 -1.96 -0.06 12.04
C CYS A 182 -0.67 0.54 12.61
N ASN A 183 0.44 -0.20 12.45
CA ASN A 183 1.78 0.27 12.77
C ASN A 183 2.54 0.48 11.46
N ILE A 184 2.89 1.73 11.13
CA ILE A 184 3.39 2.09 9.80
C ILE A 184 4.71 2.87 9.90
N SER A 185 5.80 2.24 9.46
CA SER A 185 7.12 2.85 9.29
C SER A 185 7.55 2.75 7.84
N THR A 186 7.91 3.87 7.23
CA THR A 186 8.15 3.96 5.79
C THR A 186 9.30 4.91 5.44
N GLY A 187 9.67 4.96 4.19
CA GLY A 187 10.59 5.95 3.64
C GLY A 187 9.89 7.07 2.88
N ASP A 188 8.56 7.19 3.00
CA ASP A 188 7.75 8.29 2.46
C ASP A 188 6.50 8.49 3.33
N ASP A 189 5.37 8.93 2.77
CA ASP A 189 4.14 9.19 3.54
C ASP A 189 3.64 7.91 4.27
N ASN A 190 3.30 8.01 5.55
CA ASN A 190 2.77 6.85 6.27
C ASN A 190 1.36 6.50 5.77
N VAL A 191 0.47 7.48 5.69
CA VAL A 191 -0.81 7.39 4.99
C VAL A 191 -1.01 8.67 4.19
N VAL A 192 -1.32 8.55 2.91
CA VAL A 192 -1.58 9.69 2.03
C VAL A 192 -2.93 9.58 1.34
N CYS A 193 -3.66 10.70 1.33
CA CYS A 193 -4.87 10.86 0.55
C CYS A 193 -4.55 11.69 -0.70
N ASP A 194 -4.83 11.14 -1.85
CA ASP A 194 -4.63 11.75 -3.17
C ASP A 194 -5.97 11.95 -3.90
N ASP A 195 -5.95 12.33 -5.17
CA ASP A 195 -7.12 12.67 -5.99
C ASP A 195 -8.32 11.76 -5.76
N ASN A 196 -9.46 12.39 -5.48
CA ASN A 196 -10.74 11.75 -5.23
C ASN A 196 -10.81 10.86 -3.97
N ALA A 197 -9.87 10.95 -3.04
CA ALA A 197 -10.01 10.34 -1.73
C ALA A 197 -11.17 10.98 -0.97
N GLN A 198 -12.23 10.22 -0.68
CA GLN A 198 -13.43 10.75 -0.04
C GLN A 198 -13.97 9.80 1.02
N TYR A 199 -14.48 10.36 2.13
CA TYR A 199 -15.01 9.58 3.24
C TYR A 199 -13.94 8.62 3.79
N ILE A 200 -12.79 9.19 4.15
CA ILE A 200 -11.66 8.45 4.67
C ILE A 200 -11.56 8.65 6.18
N HIS A 201 -11.47 7.56 6.92
CA HIS A 201 -11.21 7.59 8.35
C HIS A 201 -9.98 6.75 8.68
N VAL A 202 -8.99 7.38 9.31
CA VAL A 202 -7.74 6.76 9.77
C VAL A 202 -7.65 6.99 11.27
N TRP A 203 -7.59 5.93 12.09
CA TRP A 203 -7.54 6.12 13.54
C TRP A 203 -6.78 5.02 14.28
N ASN A 204 -6.38 5.33 15.51
CA ASN A 204 -5.64 4.43 16.39
C ASN A 204 -4.41 3.83 15.68
N CYS A 205 -3.62 4.65 14.99
CA CYS A 205 -2.44 4.18 14.27
C CYS A 205 -1.17 4.75 14.88
N ASP A 206 -0.11 3.94 14.83
CA ASP A 206 1.24 4.34 15.21
C ASP A 206 2.08 4.54 13.94
N PHE A 207 2.50 5.79 13.71
CA PHE A 207 3.41 6.13 12.62
C PHE A 207 4.84 6.24 13.16
N GLY A 208 5.70 5.34 12.72
CA GLY A 208 7.14 5.36 13.00
C GLY A 208 7.87 6.33 12.06
N THR A 209 8.93 5.87 11.39
CA THR A 209 9.58 6.70 10.35
C THR A 209 8.65 6.94 9.17
N GLY A 210 8.83 8.06 8.49
CA GLY A 210 8.03 8.46 7.32
C GLY A 210 7.71 9.95 7.32
N HIS A 211 6.77 10.36 6.49
CA HIS A 211 6.40 11.76 6.34
C HIS A 211 5.09 12.14 7.05
N GLY A 212 4.51 11.24 7.84
CA GLY A 212 3.30 11.48 8.63
C GLY A 212 1.99 11.30 7.87
N ALA A 213 0.94 12.00 8.34
CA ALA A 213 -0.38 12.03 7.73
C ALA A 213 -0.39 13.04 6.58
N SER A 214 -0.57 12.57 5.35
CA SER A 214 -0.36 13.39 4.15
C SER A 214 -1.63 13.58 3.31
N ILE A 215 -1.78 14.78 2.75
CA ILE A 215 -2.74 15.12 1.72
C ILE A 215 -1.95 15.58 0.48
N GLY A 216 -2.15 14.90 -0.64
CA GLY A 216 -1.47 15.25 -1.90
C GLY A 216 -0.11 14.58 -2.09
N SER A 217 0.56 14.88 -3.20
CA SER A 217 0.56 16.06 -4.09
C SER A 217 -0.60 16.17 -5.10
N PHE A 218 -1.39 15.15 -5.30
CA PHE A 218 -2.56 15.20 -6.17
C PHE A 218 -3.77 15.49 -5.29
N THR A 219 -4.31 16.72 -5.35
CA THR A 219 -5.30 17.19 -4.38
C THR A 219 -6.64 17.55 -5.01
N LYS A 220 -7.01 16.90 -6.09
CA LYS A 220 -8.30 17.14 -6.73
C LYS A 220 -9.42 16.38 -6.03
N ASN A 221 -10.43 17.11 -5.55
CA ASN A 221 -11.67 16.54 -5.05
C ASN A 221 -11.47 15.57 -3.85
N ILE A 222 -10.65 15.99 -2.87
CA ILE A 222 -10.42 15.26 -1.61
C ILE A 222 -11.39 15.80 -0.56
N LYS A 223 -12.25 14.93 0.00
CA LYS A 223 -13.35 15.37 0.89
C LYS A 223 -13.57 14.42 2.04
N HIS A 224 -14.02 14.97 3.17
CA HIS A 224 -14.41 14.20 4.34
C HIS A 224 -13.31 13.24 4.79
N VAL A 225 -12.12 13.79 5.05
CA VAL A 225 -10.95 13.03 5.51
C VAL A 225 -10.75 13.28 7.00
N TRP A 226 -10.68 12.23 7.77
CA TRP A 226 -10.47 12.32 9.20
C TRP A 226 -9.34 11.40 9.65
N PHE A 227 -8.30 12.00 10.23
CA PHE A 227 -7.25 11.31 10.97
C PHE A 227 -7.47 11.57 12.46
N ASP A 228 -7.57 10.52 13.27
CA ASP A 228 -7.85 10.61 14.70
C ASP A 228 -7.00 9.65 15.52
N ASN A 229 -6.54 10.10 16.67
CA ASN A 229 -5.73 9.33 17.60
C ASN A 229 -4.53 8.64 16.91
N ILE A 230 -3.63 9.48 16.40
CA ILE A 230 -2.40 9.06 15.73
C ILE A 230 -1.20 9.34 16.62
N THR A 231 -0.46 8.31 16.95
CA THR A 231 0.85 8.45 17.60
C THR A 231 1.93 8.49 16.53
N MET A 232 2.86 9.45 16.64
CA MET A 232 3.96 9.62 15.69
C MET A 232 5.29 9.62 16.44
N ASN A 233 6.18 8.70 16.04
CA ASN A 233 7.50 8.59 16.61
C ASN A 233 8.54 8.43 15.50
N GLY A 234 9.20 9.54 15.16
CA GLY A 234 10.25 9.56 14.14
C GLY A 234 9.76 9.96 12.73
N THR A 235 8.51 10.42 12.58
CA THR A 235 8.06 11.05 11.33
C THR A 235 8.72 12.41 11.11
N THR A 236 8.97 12.78 9.87
CA THR A 236 9.53 14.10 9.52
C THR A 236 8.50 15.23 9.61
N ALA A 237 7.22 14.90 9.59
CA ALA A 237 6.11 15.83 9.78
C ALA A 237 4.95 15.14 10.49
N GLY A 238 4.11 15.91 11.18
CA GLY A 238 2.85 15.42 11.74
C GLY A 238 1.78 15.36 10.66
N ILE A 239 1.45 16.53 10.13
CA ILE A 239 0.49 16.72 9.04
C ILE A 239 1.25 17.34 7.87
N ARG A 240 1.12 16.74 6.70
CA ARG A 240 1.80 17.20 5.49
C ARG A 240 0.77 17.46 4.38
N MET A 241 0.55 18.73 4.05
CA MET A 241 -0.33 19.11 2.97
C MET A 241 0.51 19.55 1.77
N LYS A 242 0.32 18.91 0.65
CA LYS A 242 1.08 19.15 -0.58
C LYS A 242 0.11 19.40 -1.73
N THR A 243 0.37 20.41 -2.49
CA THR A 243 -0.20 20.57 -3.82
C THR A 243 0.91 21.03 -4.77
N GLY A 244 0.67 20.96 -6.04
CA GLY A 244 1.70 21.33 -7.02
C GLY A 244 1.10 21.81 -8.33
N ILE A 245 1.98 22.33 -9.15
CA ILE A 245 1.66 22.69 -10.54
C ILE A 245 2.23 21.58 -11.43
N ASN A 246 1.42 21.05 -12.33
CA ASN A 246 1.89 20.08 -13.31
C ASN A 246 2.78 20.76 -14.37
N SER A 247 3.45 19.98 -15.22
CA SER A 247 4.32 20.48 -16.28
C SER A 247 3.63 21.44 -17.28
N GLY A 248 2.30 21.45 -17.32
CA GLY A 248 1.47 22.37 -18.12
C GLY A 248 1.03 23.62 -17.38
N GLY A 249 1.54 23.88 -16.18
CA GLY A 249 1.17 25.07 -15.40
C GLY A 249 -0.19 25.01 -14.70
N THR A 250 -0.85 23.86 -14.70
CA THR A 250 -2.17 23.69 -14.07
C THR A 250 -2.00 23.24 -12.62
N LEU A 251 -2.72 23.85 -11.69
CA LEU A 251 -2.77 23.41 -10.30
C LEU A 251 -3.30 21.98 -10.20
N ARG A 252 -2.68 21.20 -9.32
CA ARG A 252 -3.10 19.81 -9.03
C ARG A 252 -4.14 19.75 -7.92
N GLY A 253 -4.99 20.72 -7.81
CA GLY A 253 -5.96 20.82 -6.74
C GLY A 253 -7.34 21.26 -7.23
N GLY A 254 -8.30 21.24 -6.34
CA GLY A 254 -9.67 21.74 -6.54
C GLY A 254 -10.75 20.85 -5.96
N GLY A 255 -11.71 21.46 -5.27
CA GLY A 255 -12.85 20.75 -4.66
C GLY A 255 -12.50 20.03 -3.36
N GLU A 256 -11.55 20.55 -2.59
CA GLU A 256 -11.15 20.04 -1.29
C GLU A 256 -12.10 20.57 -0.20
N GLU A 257 -12.51 19.70 0.73
CA GLU A 257 -13.35 20.11 1.87
C GLU A 257 -13.32 19.10 3.02
N ASP A 258 -13.57 19.61 4.23
CA ASP A 258 -13.81 18.86 5.46
C ASP A 258 -12.70 17.86 5.81
N TRP A 259 -11.49 18.40 6.07
CA TRP A 259 -10.38 17.61 6.58
C TRP A 259 -10.21 17.82 8.08
N LYS A 260 -10.13 16.73 8.84
CA LYS A 260 -9.98 16.76 10.29
C LYS A 260 -8.76 15.99 10.74
N PHE A 261 -8.02 16.57 11.65
CA PHE A 261 -6.85 15.97 12.30
C PHE A 261 -7.00 16.20 13.80
N THR A 262 -7.24 15.13 14.54
CA THR A 262 -7.55 15.18 15.97
C THR A 262 -6.71 14.21 16.77
N ASN A 263 -6.43 14.53 18.02
CA ASN A 263 -5.77 13.65 18.97
C ASN A 263 -4.40 13.11 18.49
N PHE A 264 -3.57 14.00 17.95
CA PHE A 264 -2.23 13.64 17.51
C PHE A 264 -1.23 13.75 18.66
N THR A 265 -0.43 12.71 18.86
CA THR A 265 0.73 12.70 19.76
C THR A 265 2.00 12.55 18.95
N MET A 266 2.92 13.49 19.07
CA MET A 266 4.21 13.42 18.40
C MET A 266 5.32 13.32 19.44
N THR A 267 6.20 12.35 19.27
CA THR A 267 7.45 12.23 20.01
C THR A 267 8.63 12.29 19.05
N LYS A 268 9.75 12.82 19.53
CA LYS A 268 10.93 13.02 18.71
C LYS A 268 11.90 11.86 18.87
#